data_fda0658f1d18d894f43d5a4fe6cdf48d
#
_entry.id   fda0658f1d18d894f43d5a4fe6cdf48d
#
_cell.length_a   1.000
_cell.length_b   1.000
_cell.length_c   1.000
_cell.angle_alpha   90.00
_cell.angle_beta   90.00
_cell.angle_gamma   90.00
#
_symmetry.space_group_name_H-M   'P 1'
#
loop_
_entity.id
_entity.type
_entity.pdbx_description
1 polymer ?
#
loop_
_entity_poly.entity_id
_entity_poly.type
_entity_poly.pdbx_seq_one_letter_code
_entity_poly.pdbx_strand_id
1 'polypeptide(L)'
;MNAKLLATVSVVALTLGACAANQPESMVDTPEIRYQTGKVERAVSIIPSWYSEMPEKKGSIFTVGSATAPDLQLAVDIATLNGKVVLADRINGKLKAMTKSWMAKFGQSDVDTRVMSEIEKVAKNVIANVDVAGYSPVKTDVSAAGTQFRAFVLLEYSDKEASKIIFN
;
A
#
# COMPACT_ATOMS: atom_id res chain seq x y z
N MET A 1 -11.79 -92.94 10.86
CA MET A 1 -10.52 -92.34 11.38
C MET A 1 -10.41 -91.00 10.83
N ASN A 2 -10.44 -90.02 11.72
CA ASN A 2 -10.72 -88.59 11.42
C ASN A 2 -9.44 -87.80 11.13
N ALA A 3 -9.36 -87.13 10.02
CA ALA A 3 -8.34 -86.10 9.78
C ALA A 3 -9.02 -84.75 9.70
N LYS A 4 -8.78 -83.92 10.70
CA LYS A 4 -9.26 -82.52 10.76
C LYS A 4 -8.34 -81.64 9.99
N LEU A 5 -8.88 -81.00 8.97
CA LEU A 5 -8.19 -79.98 8.19
C LEU A 5 -8.33 -78.65 8.93
N LEU A 6 -7.22 -78.10 9.42
CA LEU A 6 -7.14 -76.75 9.99
C LEU A 6 -6.88 -75.75 8.89
N ALA A 7 -7.87 -74.91 8.56
CA ALA A 7 -7.71 -73.77 7.67
C ALA A 7 -7.21 -72.59 8.49
N THR A 8 -5.98 -72.16 8.20
CA THR A 8 -5.40 -70.88 8.72
C THR A 8 -5.88 -69.71 7.88
N VAL A 9 -6.70 -68.89 8.47
CA VAL A 9 -7.14 -67.62 7.88
C VAL A 9 -6.05 -66.57 8.19
N SER A 10 -5.28 -66.17 7.16
CA SER A 10 -4.36 -65.03 7.27
C SER A 10 -5.15 -63.74 7.15
N VAL A 11 -5.22 -63.02 8.25
CA VAL A 11 -5.75 -61.62 8.27
C VAL A 11 -4.66 -60.71 7.81
N VAL A 12 -4.79 -60.17 6.60
CA VAL A 12 -3.96 -59.07 6.08
C VAL A 12 -4.52 -57.79 6.66
N ALA A 13 -3.82 -57.23 7.65
CA ALA A 13 -4.12 -55.89 8.19
C ALA A 13 -3.65 -54.84 7.20
N LEU A 14 -4.58 -54.21 6.47
CA LEU A 14 -4.31 -52.97 5.72
C LEU A 14 -4.10 -51.84 6.72
N THR A 15 -2.87 -51.40 6.89
CA THR A 15 -2.56 -50.15 7.59
C THR A 15 -2.88 -48.99 6.65
N LEU A 16 -4.05 -48.39 6.85
CA LEU A 16 -4.37 -47.08 6.30
C LEU A 16 -3.44 -46.04 6.93
N GLY A 17 -2.41 -45.62 6.17
CA GLY A 17 -1.60 -44.50 6.52
C GLY A 17 -2.47 -43.23 6.58
N ALA A 18 -2.81 -42.81 7.81
CA ALA A 18 -3.43 -41.51 8.02
C ALA A 18 -2.41 -40.44 7.60
N CYS A 19 -2.67 -39.78 6.46
CA CYS A 19 -2.08 -38.46 6.19
C CYS A 19 -2.57 -37.54 7.31
N ALA A 20 -1.72 -37.31 8.31
CA ALA A 20 -1.93 -36.23 9.24
C ALA A 20 -1.92 -34.94 8.42
N ALA A 21 -3.09 -34.42 8.10
CA ALA A 21 -3.24 -33.07 7.58
C ALA A 21 -2.54 -32.16 8.59
N ASN A 22 -1.52 -31.46 8.12
CA ASN A 22 -0.84 -30.40 8.87
C ASN A 22 -1.91 -29.36 9.22
N GLN A 23 -2.54 -29.50 10.38
CA GLN A 23 -3.40 -28.45 10.92
C GLN A 23 -2.48 -27.24 11.11
N PRO A 24 -2.86 -26.03 10.63
CA PRO A 24 -2.11 -24.85 10.97
C PRO A 24 -2.01 -24.81 12.50
N GLU A 25 -0.77 -24.74 13.00
CA GLU A 25 -0.52 -24.60 14.43
C GLU A 25 -1.41 -23.46 14.92
N SER A 26 -2.37 -23.77 15.77
CA SER A 26 -3.16 -22.78 16.48
C SER A 26 -2.15 -21.89 17.17
N MET A 27 -2.14 -20.56 16.85
CA MET A 27 -1.24 -19.62 17.49
C MET A 27 -1.35 -19.85 18.99
N VAL A 28 -0.26 -20.35 19.59
CA VAL A 28 -0.25 -20.65 21.01
C VAL A 28 -0.44 -19.32 21.71
N ASP A 29 -1.50 -19.17 22.49
CA ASP A 29 -1.84 -17.94 23.23
C ASP A 29 -0.84 -17.73 24.37
N THR A 30 0.35 -17.22 24.03
CA THR A 30 1.39 -16.87 24.98
C THR A 30 1.20 -15.42 25.49
N PRO A 31 1.71 -15.10 26.68
CA PRO A 31 1.70 -13.72 27.17
C PRO A 31 2.31 -12.73 26.20
N GLU A 32 3.35 -13.12 25.48
CA GLU A 32 4.00 -12.31 24.44
C GLU A 32 3.06 -12.06 23.25
N ILE A 33 2.39 -13.09 22.74
CA ILE A 33 1.43 -12.93 21.64
C ILE A 33 0.30 -11.99 22.05
N ARG A 34 -0.27 -12.15 23.26
CA ARG A 34 -1.31 -11.25 23.79
C ARG A 34 -0.83 -9.81 23.90
N TYR A 35 0.40 -9.61 24.38
CA TYR A 35 0.99 -8.26 24.45
C TYR A 35 1.14 -7.63 23.07
N GLN A 36 1.67 -8.38 22.09
CA GLN A 36 1.85 -7.89 20.71
C GLN A 36 0.49 -7.62 20.03
N THR A 37 -0.48 -8.52 20.20
CA THR A 37 -1.85 -8.32 19.71
C THR A 37 -2.46 -7.03 20.27
N GLY A 38 -2.37 -6.81 21.58
CA GLY A 38 -2.88 -5.59 22.19
C GLY A 38 -2.15 -4.31 21.71
N LYS A 39 -0.87 -4.40 21.31
CA LYS A 39 -0.16 -3.28 20.65
C LYS A 39 -0.73 -3.00 19.27
N VAL A 40 -0.97 -4.05 18.48
CA VAL A 40 -1.54 -3.92 17.12
C VAL A 40 -2.96 -3.35 17.19
N GLU A 41 -3.81 -3.87 18.07
CA GLU A 41 -5.18 -3.39 18.27
C GLU A 41 -5.20 -1.89 18.62
N ARG A 42 -4.36 -1.47 19.56
CA ARG A 42 -4.21 -0.03 19.89
C ARG A 42 -3.72 0.79 18.70
N ALA A 43 -2.77 0.26 17.92
CA ALA A 43 -2.27 0.96 16.75
C ALA A 43 -3.33 1.11 15.65
N VAL A 44 -4.22 0.12 15.51
CA VAL A 44 -5.34 0.15 14.54
C VAL A 44 -6.44 1.08 15.03
N SER A 45 -6.77 1.09 16.32
CA SER A 45 -7.86 1.90 16.89
C SER A 45 -7.66 3.41 16.78
N ILE A 46 -6.41 3.87 16.61
CA ILE A 46 -6.09 5.30 16.45
C ILE A 46 -6.02 5.76 14.98
N ILE A 47 -6.25 4.86 14.02
CA ILE A 47 -6.23 5.22 12.60
C ILE A 47 -7.48 6.05 12.27
N PRO A 48 -7.33 7.28 11.77
CA PRO A 48 -8.47 8.08 11.35
C PRO A 48 -9.23 7.42 10.18
N SER A 49 -10.54 7.53 10.14
CA SER A 49 -11.38 6.94 9.07
C SER A 49 -10.95 7.41 7.67
N TRP A 50 -10.61 8.70 7.52
CA TRP A 50 -10.15 9.27 6.26
C TRP A 50 -8.78 8.73 5.79
N TYR A 51 -8.01 8.09 6.65
CA TYR A 51 -6.75 7.45 6.29
C TYR A 51 -7.00 6.15 5.52
N SER A 52 -8.00 5.38 5.93
CA SER A 52 -8.42 4.14 5.25
C SER A 52 -9.34 4.42 4.06
N GLU A 53 -10.22 5.43 4.21
CA GLU A 53 -11.19 5.84 3.22
C GLU A 53 -10.87 7.26 2.74
N MET A 54 -9.95 7.36 1.79
CA MET A 54 -9.55 8.66 1.24
C MET A 54 -10.71 9.30 0.47
N PRO A 55 -10.90 10.64 0.61
CA PRO A 55 -11.89 11.34 -0.18
C PRO A 55 -11.58 11.25 -1.68
N GLU A 56 -12.65 11.22 -2.49
CA GLU A 56 -12.55 11.31 -3.94
C GLU A 56 -13.10 12.68 -4.41
N LYS A 57 -12.35 13.36 -5.27
CA LYS A 57 -12.76 14.63 -5.87
C LYS A 57 -12.22 14.71 -7.29
N LYS A 58 -13.11 15.01 -8.23
CA LYS A 58 -12.70 15.20 -9.62
C LYS A 58 -11.66 16.33 -9.74
N GLY A 59 -10.56 16.04 -10.41
CA GLY A 59 -9.46 17.00 -10.58
C GLY A 59 -8.56 17.13 -9.34
N SER A 60 -8.59 16.17 -8.42
CA SER A 60 -7.68 16.11 -7.27
C SER A 60 -7.12 14.71 -7.08
N ILE A 61 -5.90 14.65 -6.57
CA ILE A 61 -5.25 13.42 -6.11
C ILE A 61 -5.08 13.56 -4.60
N PHE A 62 -5.59 12.60 -3.85
CA PHE A 62 -5.39 12.53 -2.42
C PHE A 62 -4.35 11.47 -2.09
N THR A 63 -3.50 11.74 -1.13
CA THR A 63 -2.55 10.77 -0.58
C THR A 63 -2.48 10.90 0.93
N VAL A 64 -2.13 9.80 1.57
CA VAL A 64 -1.97 9.76 3.01
C VAL A 64 -0.54 9.39 3.35
N GLY A 65 -0.06 9.93 4.46
CA GLY A 65 1.20 9.55 5.07
C GLY A 65 1.03 9.38 6.56
N SER A 66 1.83 8.54 7.17
CA SER A 66 1.92 8.41 8.62
C SER A 66 3.35 8.19 9.06
N ALA A 67 3.63 8.61 10.28
CA ALA A 67 4.92 8.39 10.94
C ALA A 67 4.77 8.36 12.44
N THR A 68 5.77 7.78 13.10
CA THR A 68 5.89 7.80 14.56
C THR A 68 7.25 8.37 14.92
N ALA A 69 7.28 9.34 15.82
CA ALA A 69 8.50 9.98 16.27
C ALA A 69 8.40 10.40 17.76
N PRO A 70 9.52 10.58 18.44
CA PRO A 70 9.53 11.05 19.84
C PRO A 70 9.10 12.50 19.98
N ASP A 71 9.18 13.29 18.92
CA ASP A 71 8.76 14.69 18.84
C ASP A 71 7.55 14.84 17.93
N LEU A 72 6.60 15.70 18.32
CA LEU A 72 5.35 15.92 17.59
C LEU A 72 5.58 16.48 16.18
N GLN A 73 6.41 17.54 16.10
CA GLN A 73 6.67 18.19 14.82
C GLN A 73 7.38 17.25 13.86
N LEU A 74 8.36 16.51 14.37
CA LEU A 74 9.08 15.51 13.59
C LEU A 74 8.15 14.41 13.09
N ALA A 75 7.19 13.95 13.88
CA ALA A 75 6.19 12.97 13.43
C ALA A 75 5.34 13.50 12.27
N VAL A 76 4.89 14.76 12.35
CA VAL A 76 4.11 15.43 11.30
C VAL A 76 4.94 15.62 10.04
N ASP A 77 6.19 16.06 10.18
CA ASP A 77 7.08 16.31 9.04
C ASP A 77 7.40 15.01 8.28
N ILE A 78 7.71 13.93 8.99
CA ILE A 78 7.96 12.61 8.37
C ILE A 78 6.67 12.06 7.75
N ALA A 79 5.51 12.19 8.41
CA ALA A 79 4.23 11.78 7.86
C ALA A 79 3.92 12.54 6.56
N THR A 80 4.17 13.84 6.54
CA THR A 80 4.02 14.69 5.34
C THR A 80 4.95 14.24 4.24
N LEU A 81 6.23 13.98 4.54
CA LEU A 81 7.19 13.47 3.57
C LEU A 81 6.75 12.13 2.97
N ASN A 82 6.28 11.20 3.80
CA ASN A 82 5.74 9.92 3.34
C ASN A 82 4.54 10.11 2.40
N GLY A 83 3.62 11.02 2.73
CA GLY A 83 2.50 11.39 1.87
C GLY A 83 2.93 11.96 0.51
N LYS A 84 3.98 12.79 0.50
CA LYS A 84 4.57 13.35 -0.73
C LYS A 84 5.19 12.27 -1.63
N VAL A 85 5.89 11.30 -1.06
CA VAL A 85 6.47 10.17 -1.82
C VAL A 85 5.35 9.40 -2.53
N VAL A 86 4.27 9.08 -1.84
CA VAL A 86 3.10 8.42 -2.44
C VAL A 86 2.44 9.29 -3.51
N LEU A 87 2.39 10.62 -3.30
CA LEU A 87 1.85 11.57 -4.27
C LEU A 87 2.67 11.57 -5.56
N ALA A 88 3.99 11.65 -5.45
CA ALA A 88 4.90 11.61 -6.59
C ALA A 88 4.74 10.33 -7.41
N ASP A 89 4.61 9.18 -6.75
CA ASP A 89 4.38 7.91 -7.41
C ASP A 89 3.03 7.86 -8.16
N ARG A 90 1.95 8.35 -7.55
CA ARG A 90 0.62 8.43 -8.18
C ARG A 90 0.62 9.36 -9.41
N ILE A 91 1.29 10.51 -9.34
CA ILE A 91 1.40 11.44 -10.48
C ILE A 91 2.20 10.77 -11.61
N ASN A 92 3.32 10.14 -11.28
CA ASN A 92 4.14 9.39 -12.24
C ASN A 92 3.33 8.29 -12.95
N GLY A 93 2.54 7.52 -12.19
CA GLY A 93 1.63 6.51 -12.74
C GLY A 93 0.60 7.08 -13.71
N LYS A 94 -0.03 8.22 -13.38
CA LYS A 94 -0.97 8.92 -14.26
C LYS A 94 -0.30 9.38 -15.54
N LEU A 95 0.86 10.00 -15.46
CA LEU A 95 1.61 10.48 -16.63
C LEU A 95 1.99 9.34 -17.58
N LYS A 96 2.49 8.22 -17.03
CA LYS A 96 2.78 7.01 -17.82
C LYS A 96 1.54 6.45 -18.52
N ALA A 97 0.39 6.41 -17.83
CA ALA A 97 -0.87 5.95 -18.40
C ALA A 97 -1.36 6.88 -19.52
N MET A 98 -1.27 8.18 -19.34
CA MET A 98 -1.61 9.18 -20.38
C MET A 98 -0.71 9.02 -21.60
N THR A 99 0.60 8.91 -21.43
CA THR A 99 1.56 8.70 -22.52
C THR A 99 1.24 7.45 -23.32
N LYS A 100 0.97 6.31 -22.63
CA LYS A 100 0.54 5.07 -23.30
C LYS A 100 -0.77 5.23 -24.08
N SER A 101 -1.75 5.92 -23.51
CA SER A 101 -3.04 6.19 -24.16
C SER A 101 -2.88 7.05 -25.41
N TRP A 102 -1.98 8.04 -25.37
CA TRP A 102 -1.65 8.86 -26.51
C TRP A 102 -0.98 8.05 -27.62
N MET A 103 0.03 7.27 -27.28
CA MET A 103 0.69 6.37 -28.25
C MET A 103 -0.30 5.43 -28.92
N ALA A 104 -1.24 4.85 -28.16
CA ALA A 104 -2.26 3.96 -28.71
C ALA A 104 -3.24 4.66 -29.65
N LYS A 105 -3.54 5.97 -29.44
CA LYS A 105 -4.49 6.73 -30.26
C LYS A 105 -3.88 7.23 -31.57
N PHE A 106 -2.63 7.63 -31.57
CA PHE A 106 -2.00 8.27 -32.71
C PHE A 106 -1.18 7.33 -33.61
N GLY A 107 -1.06 6.05 -33.22
CA GLY A 107 -0.32 5.04 -33.99
C GLY A 107 1.19 5.33 -34.02
N GLN A 108 1.97 4.30 -34.36
CA GLN A 108 3.45 4.44 -34.40
C GLN A 108 3.97 5.16 -35.64
N SER A 109 3.12 5.50 -36.61
CA SER A 109 3.58 5.91 -37.97
C SER A 109 3.71 7.41 -38.18
N ASP A 110 3.06 8.28 -37.39
CA ASP A 110 2.99 9.71 -37.68
C ASP A 110 3.39 10.64 -36.53
N VAL A 111 3.76 10.12 -35.38
CA VAL A 111 4.24 10.96 -34.30
C VAL A 111 5.74 11.15 -34.44
N ASP A 112 6.13 12.35 -34.81
CA ASP A 112 7.53 12.77 -34.84
C ASP A 112 8.21 12.37 -33.52
N THR A 113 9.27 11.58 -33.60
CA THR A 113 10.08 11.11 -32.47
C THR A 113 10.50 12.27 -31.55
N ARG A 114 10.59 13.49 -32.11
CA ARG A 114 10.88 14.72 -31.37
C ARG A 114 9.73 15.10 -30.43
N VAL A 115 8.47 15.03 -30.88
CA VAL A 115 7.29 15.32 -30.05
C VAL A 115 7.23 14.36 -28.87
N MET A 116 7.50 13.08 -29.10
CA MET A 116 7.54 12.07 -28.02
C MET A 116 8.65 12.35 -27.02
N SER A 117 9.84 12.74 -27.48
CA SER A 117 10.94 13.07 -26.58
C SER A 117 10.66 14.34 -25.76
N GLU A 118 9.96 15.30 -26.30
CA GLU A 118 9.54 16.51 -25.57
C GLU A 118 8.45 16.18 -24.52
N ILE A 119 7.46 15.34 -24.86
CA ILE A 119 6.46 14.87 -23.90
C ILE A 119 7.12 14.12 -22.73
N GLU A 120 8.10 13.24 -23.01
CA GLU A 120 8.85 12.56 -21.97
C GLU A 120 9.68 13.50 -21.10
N LYS A 121 10.31 14.52 -21.69
CA LYS A 121 11.06 15.52 -20.93
C LYS A 121 10.14 16.33 -20.01
N VAL A 122 9.01 16.80 -20.54
CA VAL A 122 8.00 17.51 -19.74
C VAL A 122 7.50 16.64 -18.60
N ALA A 123 7.15 15.37 -18.88
CA ALA A 123 6.72 14.42 -17.86
C ALA A 123 7.79 14.22 -16.78
N LYS A 124 9.07 14.03 -17.17
CA LYS A 124 10.18 13.89 -16.21
C LYS A 124 10.38 15.16 -15.38
N ASN A 125 10.27 16.34 -15.99
CA ASN A 125 10.41 17.61 -15.28
C ASN A 125 9.26 17.83 -14.29
N VAL A 126 8.02 17.50 -14.66
CA VAL A 126 6.86 17.57 -13.76
C VAL A 126 7.07 16.63 -12.57
N ILE A 127 7.55 15.41 -12.80
CA ILE A 127 7.83 14.44 -11.73
C ILE A 127 8.94 14.95 -10.80
N ALA A 128 10.01 15.50 -11.36
CA ALA A 128 11.13 16.03 -10.57
C ALA A 128 10.75 17.26 -9.73
N ASN A 129 9.77 18.05 -10.18
CA ASN A 129 9.31 19.27 -9.51
C ASN A 129 8.07 19.06 -8.62
N VAL A 130 7.47 17.88 -8.60
CA VAL A 130 6.36 17.54 -7.68
C VAL A 130 6.73 17.74 -6.21
N ASP A 131 8.01 17.71 -5.92
CA ASP A 131 8.53 17.87 -4.55
C ASP A 131 8.37 19.29 -3.98
N VAL A 132 8.03 20.31 -4.79
CA VAL A 132 8.22 21.69 -4.38
C VAL A 132 6.96 22.56 -4.45
N ALA A 133 5.92 22.22 -5.20
CA ALA A 133 4.77 23.13 -5.33
C ALA A 133 3.46 22.38 -5.61
N GLY A 134 2.40 22.79 -4.92
CA GLY A 134 1.04 22.50 -5.29
C GLY A 134 0.31 21.39 -4.52
N TYR A 135 0.91 20.83 -3.48
CA TYR A 135 0.14 20.04 -2.51
C TYR A 135 -0.31 20.90 -1.34
N SER A 136 -1.45 20.55 -0.77
CA SER A 136 -1.93 21.14 0.48
C SER A 136 -2.23 20.06 1.49
N PRO A 137 -1.78 20.19 2.74
CA PRO A 137 -2.26 19.34 3.81
C PRO A 137 -3.73 19.70 4.09
N VAL A 138 -4.61 18.70 3.96
CA VAL A 138 -6.06 18.88 4.14
C VAL A 138 -6.49 18.48 5.54
N LYS A 139 -5.85 17.43 6.07
CA LYS A 139 -6.08 16.92 7.44
C LYS A 139 -4.78 16.46 8.05
N THR A 140 -4.65 16.71 9.35
CA THR A 140 -3.57 16.19 10.18
C THR A 140 -4.16 15.73 11.50
N ASP A 141 -3.97 14.46 11.84
CA ASP A 141 -4.36 13.90 13.13
C ASP A 141 -3.12 13.37 13.84
N VAL A 142 -3.07 13.58 15.15
CA VAL A 142 -1.98 13.09 15.99
C VAL A 142 -2.54 12.29 17.15
N SER A 143 -1.90 11.16 17.45
CA SER A 143 -2.27 10.27 18.55
C SER A 143 -1.03 9.80 19.30
N ALA A 144 -1.23 9.37 20.53
CA ALA A 144 -0.17 8.71 21.30
C ALA A 144 0.10 7.30 20.77
N ALA A 145 1.38 6.95 20.63
CA ALA A 145 1.85 5.62 20.25
C ALA A 145 2.90 5.15 21.25
N GLY A 146 2.46 4.67 22.41
CA GLY A 146 3.34 4.41 23.57
C GLY A 146 3.94 5.71 24.10
N THR A 147 5.26 5.82 24.07
CA THR A 147 6.02 7.02 24.50
C THR A 147 6.32 7.98 23.33
N GLN A 148 5.70 7.76 22.17
CA GLN A 148 5.95 8.55 20.97
C GLN A 148 4.64 9.15 20.43
N PHE A 149 4.77 10.11 19.52
CA PHE A 149 3.67 10.69 18.77
C PHE A 149 3.51 9.95 17.43
N ARG A 150 2.28 9.58 17.08
CA ARG A 150 1.93 9.09 15.76
C ARG A 150 1.11 10.12 15.03
N ALA A 151 1.62 10.56 13.88
CA ALA A 151 0.95 11.51 13.02
C ALA A 151 0.38 10.81 11.78
N PHE A 152 -0.78 11.29 11.35
CA PHE A 152 -1.44 10.94 10.09
C PHE A 152 -1.69 12.24 9.33
N VAL A 153 -1.37 12.27 8.04
CA VAL A 153 -1.54 13.45 7.19
C VAL A 153 -2.26 13.05 5.90
N LEU A 154 -3.27 13.84 5.53
CA LEU A 154 -3.95 13.77 4.24
C LEU A 154 -3.48 14.94 3.38
N LEU A 155 -2.92 14.66 2.21
CA LEU A 155 -2.49 15.65 1.23
C LEU A 155 -3.47 15.65 0.05
N GLU A 156 -3.78 16.84 -0.47
CA GLU A 156 -4.49 17.05 -1.72
C GLU A 156 -3.55 17.71 -2.74
N TYR A 157 -3.55 17.21 -3.96
CA TYR A 157 -2.93 17.83 -5.12
C TYR A 157 -4.00 18.06 -6.18
N SER A 158 -4.26 19.32 -6.53
CA SER A 158 -5.32 19.67 -7.46
C SER A 158 -4.79 19.93 -8.88
N ASP A 159 -5.64 19.68 -9.89
CA ASP A 159 -5.33 19.99 -11.30
C ASP A 159 -5.00 21.46 -11.52
N LYS A 160 -5.55 22.37 -10.71
CA LYS A 160 -5.23 23.79 -10.77
C LYS A 160 -3.77 24.08 -10.43
N GLU A 161 -3.23 23.35 -9.45
CA GLU A 161 -1.83 23.49 -9.07
C GLU A 161 -0.92 22.78 -10.08
N ALA A 162 -1.35 21.62 -10.61
CA ALA A 162 -0.66 20.95 -11.71
C ALA A 162 -0.52 21.88 -12.94
N SER A 163 -1.58 22.59 -13.30
CA SER A 163 -1.58 23.51 -14.44
C SER A 163 -0.60 24.67 -14.24
N LYS A 164 -0.46 25.21 -13.04
CA LYS A 164 0.51 26.28 -12.75
C LYS A 164 1.96 25.84 -12.98
N ILE A 165 2.28 24.57 -12.68
CA ILE A 165 3.63 24.03 -12.86
C ILE A 165 3.97 23.85 -14.35
N ILE A 166 2.96 23.52 -15.17
CA ILE A 166 3.15 23.26 -16.60
C ILE A 166 3.27 24.57 -17.40
N PHE A 167 2.63 25.66 -16.95
CA PHE A 167 2.55 26.92 -17.70
C PHE A 167 3.42 28.06 -17.13
N ASN A 168 4.20 27.83 -16.09
CA ASN A 168 5.26 28.70 -15.60
C ASN A 168 6.64 28.17 -15.97
#